data_622a0fe80c49c5e7e70e177792a892f7
#
_entry.id   622a0fe80c49c5e7e70e177792a892f7
#
_cell.length_a   1.000
_cell.length_b   1.000
_cell.length_c   1.000
_cell.angle_alpha   90.00
_cell.angle_beta   90.00
_cell.angle_gamma   90.00
#
_symmetry.space_group_name_H-M   'P 1'
#
loop_
_entity.id
_entity.type
_entity.pdbx_description
1 polymer ?
#
loop_
_entity_poly.entity_id
_entity_poly.type
_entity_poly.pdbx_seq_one_letter_code
_entity_poly.pdbx_strand_id
1 'polypeptide(L)'
;MPASVLRPVLLAAALALAPAAGADARARVLGDDPYPSTYQPVPAGPVLIRNATVLIGDGRRLDGADVLFGDGEIRRVGRGLDAPRGATVVDGSGRWVTPGLIDVHSHLGVYPAPGLDAHQDGNEMTNPITSQVWAEHGIWPQDPGFATALAGGVTSLLVLPGSANLIGGRGVVLKNVAAETYQQMKFPGAPWALKIACGENPKRVYGQRGTAPMTRMGNVAGYRNAFIDAREYLEKRGGKEPPKQDLRLESLAAAITGEIKVHIHCYRSDEMAIMLDLAEEFGFHVAAFHHGTEAYKIADRMAEAGTCGALWADWWGFKAEAYDAIQENILIVDRAGGGKGCAIVHSDSPEGIQRLNQEAGKVIGVGR
;
A
#
# COMPACT_ATOMS: atom_id res chain seq x y z
N MET A 1 63.31 21.60 -44.85
CA MET A 1 63.26 20.60 -43.78
C MET A 1 62.00 20.86 -42.96
N PRO A 2 60.94 20.04 -43.05
CA PRO A 2 59.74 20.29 -42.29
C PRO A 2 59.78 19.55 -40.94
N ALA A 3 59.37 20.23 -39.90
CA ALA A 3 59.24 19.73 -38.52
C ALA A 3 58.05 18.78 -38.36
N SER A 4 58.33 17.61 -37.81
CA SER A 4 57.33 16.61 -37.46
C SER A 4 56.61 16.96 -36.16
N VAL A 5 55.29 17.15 -36.22
CA VAL A 5 54.42 17.35 -35.06
C VAL A 5 53.98 15.99 -34.53
N LEU A 6 54.47 15.59 -33.35
CA LEU A 6 53.93 14.43 -32.59
C LEU A 6 52.57 14.81 -32.00
N ARG A 7 51.53 14.02 -32.36
CA ARG A 7 50.23 14.05 -31.67
C ARG A 7 50.29 13.09 -30.48
N PRO A 8 49.82 13.49 -29.27
CA PRO A 8 49.63 12.54 -28.17
C PRO A 8 48.36 11.71 -28.38
N VAL A 9 48.51 10.41 -28.30
CA VAL A 9 47.40 9.44 -28.25
C VAL A 9 46.90 9.42 -26.82
N LEU A 10 45.72 9.95 -26.61
CA LEU A 10 44.98 9.80 -25.35
C LEU A 10 44.37 8.41 -25.30
N LEU A 11 44.93 7.54 -24.46
CA LEU A 11 44.31 6.25 -24.10
C LEU A 11 43.17 6.54 -23.12
N ALA A 12 41.94 6.45 -23.59
CA ALA A 12 40.73 6.44 -22.72
C ALA A 12 40.63 5.08 -22.06
N ALA A 13 40.98 4.99 -20.78
CA ALA A 13 40.68 3.83 -19.96
C ALA A 13 39.16 3.81 -19.66
N ALA A 14 38.44 2.92 -20.33
CA ALA A 14 37.05 2.62 -19.97
C ALA A 14 37.05 1.84 -18.66
N LEU A 15 36.73 2.51 -17.54
CA LEU A 15 36.35 1.82 -16.31
C LEU A 15 35.00 1.13 -16.55
N ALA A 16 35.03 -0.17 -16.74
CA ALA A 16 33.83 -0.98 -16.67
C ALA A 16 33.37 -1.01 -15.19
N LEU A 17 32.33 -0.25 -14.86
CA LEU A 17 31.57 -0.46 -13.64
C LEU A 17 30.90 -1.85 -13.74
N ALA A 18 31.48 -2.82 -13.04
CA ALA A 18 30.78 -4.08 -12.78
C ALA A 18 29.50 -3.75 -11.98
N PRO A 19 28.34 -4.30 -12.35
CA PRO A 19 27.14 -4.15 -11.53
C PRO A 19 27.42 -4.77 -10.16
N ALA A 20 27.10 -4.08 -9.09
CA ALA A 20 27.15 -4.58 -7.74
C ALA A 20 26.22 -5.83 -7.66
N ALA A 21 26.77 -7.00 -7.84
CA ALA A 21 26.12 -8.27 -7.54
C ALA A 21 26.11 -8.43 -6.02
N GLY A 22 24.99 -8.08 -5.41
CA GLY A 22 24.82 -8.12 -3.96
C GLY A 22 23.38 -7.99 -3.50
N ALA A 23 22.38 -8.34 -4.32
CA ALA A 23 21.11 -8.75 -3.80
C ALA A 23 21.22 -10.25 -3.56
N ASP A 24 21.35 -10.63 -2.30
CA ASP A 24 21.26 -12.01 -1.83
C ASP A 24 19.99 -12.62 -2.45
N ALA A 25 20.14 -13.48 -3.43
CA ALA A 25 19.02 -14.20 -4.06
C ALA A 25 18.49 -15.22 -3.05
N ARG A 26 17.82 -14.72 -2.00
CA ARG A 26 17.09 -15.59 -1.06
C ARG A 26 16.08 -16.37 -1.87
N ALA A 27 16.12 -17.67 -1.75
CA ALA A 27 15.20 -18.55 -2.47
C ALA A 27 13.76 -18.09 -2.24
N ARG A 28 13.01 -17.94 -3.32
CA ARG A 28 11.60 -17.50 -3.28
C ARG A 28 10.78 -18.42 -2.38
N VAL A 29 10.03 -17.83 -1.44
CA VAL A 29 9.20 -18.58 -0.48
C VAL A 29 7.85 -18.91 -1.10
N LEU A 30 7.24 -17.92 -1.75
CA LEU A 30 5.94 -18.08 -2.38
C LEU A 30 6.10 -18.74 -3.76
N GLY A 31 5.22 -19.70 -4.04
CA GLY A 31 4.99 -20.22 -5.38
C GLY A 31 4.28 -19.20 -6.28
N ASP A 32 3.79 -19.68 -7.41
CA ASP A 32 2.90 -18.91 -8.25
C ASP A 32 1.59 -18.64 -7.52
N ASP A 33 0.93 -17.54 -7.87
CA ASP A 33 -0.38 -17.21 -7.32
C ASP A 33 -1.40 -18.28 -7.72
N PRO A 34 -1.97 -19.04 -6.76
CA PRO A 34 -2.95 -20.09 -7.07
C PRO A 34 -4.30 -19.51 -7.54
N TYR A 35 -4.51 -18.22 -7.35
CA TYR A 35 -5.74 -17.49 -7.72
C TYR A 35 -5.38 -16.21 -8.49
N PRO A 36 -4.82 -16.36 -9.72
CA PRO A 36 -4.29 -15.21 -10.45
C PRO A 36 -5.41 -14.27 -10.89
N SER A 37 -5.02 -13.03 -11.14
CA SER A 37 -5.92 -12.03 -11.74
C SER A 37 -6.45 -12.52 -13.08
N THR A 38 -7.75 -12.37 -13.28
CA THR A 38 -8.43 -12.55 -14.57
C THR A 38 -8.92 -11.23 -15.15
N TYR A 39 -8.44 -10.11 -14.59
CA TYR A 39 -8.80 -8.78 -15.06
C TYR A 39 -8.51 -8.61 -16.56
N GLN A 40 -9.49 -8.12 -17.27
CA GLN A 40 -9.36 -7.69 -18.67
C GLN A 40 -9.88 -6.25 -18.79
N PRO A 41 -9.13 -5.35 -19.40
CA PRO A 41 -9.64 -4.02 -19.73
C PRO A 41 -10.91 -4.16 -20.58
N VAL A 42 -11.94 -3.40 -20.25
CA VAL A 42 -13.11 -3.30 -21.13
C VAL A 42 -12.66 -2.60 -22.40
N PRO A 43 -12.85 -3.20 -23.60
CA PRO A 43 -12.54 -2.56 -24.85
C PRO A 43 -13.29 -1.23 -24.96
N ALA A 44 -12.59 -0.14 -25.15
CA ALA A 44 -13.16 1.19 -25.27
C ALA A 44 -12.53 1.90 -26.46
N GLY A 45 -13.39 2.50 -27.31
CA GLY A 45 -12.93 3.37 -28.37
C GLY A 45 -12.13 4.57 -27.83
N PRO A 46 -11.43 5.31 -28.67
CA PRO A 46 -10.66 6.46 -28.26
C PRO A 46 -11.56 7.55 -27.67
N VAL A 47 -11.10 8.15 -26.57
CA VAL A 47 -11.73 9.30 -25.91
C VAL A 47 -10.73 10.44 -25.87
N LEU A 48 -11.16 11.63 -26.28
CA LEU A 48 -10.39 12.85 -26.19
C LEU A 48 -11.10 13.85 -25.26
N ILE A 49 -10.52 14.09 -24.08
CA ILE A 49 -10.94 15.19 -23.21
C ILE A 49 -10.20 16.43 -23.67
N ARG A 50 -10.91 17.55 -23.94
CA ARG A 50 -10.34 18.79 -24.41
C ARG A 50 -10.36 19.90 -23.38
N ASN A 51 -9.35 20.75 -23.44
CA ASN A 51 -9.29 22.04 -22.72
C ASN A 51 -9.48 21.92 -21.20
N ALA A 52 -8.97 20.86 -20.59
CA ALA A 52 -9.02 20.64 -19.13
C ALA A 52 -7.80 21.23 -18.42
N THR A 53 -7.89 21.42 -17.11
CA THR A 53 -6.71 21.52 -16.24
C THR A 53 -6.26 20.10 -15.89
N VAL A 54 -5.08 19.70 -16.34
CA VAL A 54 -4.55 18.33 -16.17
C VAL A 54 -3.44 18.32 -15.13
N LEU A 55 -3.60 17.49 -14.09
CA LEU A 55 -2.53 17.13 -13.15
C LEU A 55 -1.92 15.80 -13.59
N ILE A 56 -0.61 15.80 -13.85
CA ILE A 56 0.05 14.60 -14.41
C ILE A 56 0.41 13.58 -13.31
N GLY A 57 0.43 14.00 -12.04
CA GLY A 57 0.78 13.14 -10.91
C GLY A 57 2.26 13.21 -10.50
N ASP A 58 3.07 14.03 -11.17
CA ASP A 58 4.49 14.28 -10.88
C ASP A 58 4.75 15.73 -10.39
N GLY A 59 3.71 16.40 -9.91
CA GLY A 59 3.74 17.80 -9.50
C GLY A 59 3.47 18.80 -10.64
N ARG A 60 3.45 18.38 -11.91
CA ARG A 60 3.16 19.27 -13.04
C ARG A 60 1.68 19.47 -13.24
N ARG A 61 1.31 20.70 -13.57
CA ARG A 61 -0.02 21.14 -13.95
C ARG A 61 0.00 21.69 -15.38
N LEU A 62 -0.94 21.28 -16.21
CA LEU A 62 -1.13 21.79 -17.57
C LEU A 62 -2.52 22.38 -17.69
N ASP A 63 -2.61 23.72 -17.92
CA ASP A 63 -3.88 24.40 -18.14
C ASP A 63 -4.24 24.37 -19.62
N GLY A 64 -5.53 24.19 -19.94
CA GLY A 64 -6.03 24.12 -21.30
C GLY A 64 -5.44 22.96 -22.10
N ALA A 65 -5.22 21.83 -21.45
CA ALA A 65 -4.65 20.66 -22.08
C ALA A 65 -5.71 19.61 -22.43
N ASP A 66 -5.36 18.77 -23.39
CA ASP A 66 -6.17 17.66 -23.87
C ASP A 66 -5.57 16.34 -23.37
N VAL A 67 -6.42 15.35 -23.14
CA VAL A 67 -6.02 13.98 -22.78
C VAL A 67 -6.69 13.00 -23.76
N LEU A 68 -5.87 12.28 -24.50
CA LEU A 68 -6.32 11.22 -25.40
C LEU A 68 -6.01 9.86 -24.79
N PHE A 69 -7.02 9.01 -24.62
CA PHE A 69 -6.88 7.66 -24.11
C PHE A 69 -7.83 6.69 -24.83
N GLY A 70 -7.59 5.40 -24.70
CA GLY A 70 -8.41 4.33 -25.25
C GLY A 70 -7.75 2.97 -25.03
N ASP A 71 -8.51 1.90 -25.03
CA ASP A 71 -8.04 0.54 -24.81
C ASP A 71 -7.22 0.36 -23.52
N GLY A 72 -7.61 1.09 -22.46
CA GLY A 72 -6.95 1.03 -21.15
C GLY A 72 -5.66 1.84 -21.03
N GLU A 73 -5.29 2.64 -22.05
CA GLU A 73 -4.02 3.39 -22.05
C GLU A 73 -4.23 4.89 -22.30
N ILE A 74 -3.45 5.73 -21.61
CA ILE A 74 -3.29 7.14 -21.96
C ILE A 74 -2.31 7.22 -23.12
N ARG A 75 -2.77 7.65 -24.28
CA ARG A 75 -1.98 7.72 -25.51
C ARG A 75 -1.20 9.02 -25.63
N ARG A 76 -1.83 10.15 -25.28
CA ARG A 76 -1.21 11.48 -25.37
C ARG A 76 -1.82 12.45 -24.36
N VAL A 77 -0.98 13.33 -23.81
CA VAL A 77 -1.38 14.52 -23.04
C VAL A 77 -0.69 15.73 -23.67
N GLY A 78 -1.43 16.81 -23.94
CA GLY A 78 -0.88 18.02 -24.55
C GLY A 78 -1.98 18.98 -24.94
N ARG A 79 -1.66 20.01 -25.71
CA ARG A 79 -2.65 20.99 -26.22
C ARG A 79 -2.91 20.75 -27.70
N GLY A 80 -4.16 21.00 -28.13
CA GLY A 80 -4.54 20.97 -29.53
C GLY A 80 -4.40 19.58 -30.17
N LEU A 81 -4.71 18.52 -29.44
CA LEU A 81 -4.64 17.16 -29.97
C LEU A 81 -5.75 16.91 -30.98
N ASP A 82 -5.41 16.25 -32.10
CA ASP A 82 -6.40 15.81 -33.09
C ASP A 82 -7.21 14.64 -32.52
N ALA A 83 -8.53 14.67 -32.71
CA ALA A 83 -9.41 13.56 -32.39
C ALA A 83 -9.26 12.45 -33.43
N PRO A 84 -8.88 11.22 -33.06
CA PRO A 84 -8.89 10.09 -33.97
C PRO A 84 -10.29 9.83 -34.52
N ARG A 85 -10.39 9.19 -35.70
CA ARG A 85 -11.68 8.79 -36.26
C ARG A 85 -12.46 7.92 -35.26
N GLY A 86 -13.70 8.28 -34.99
CA GLY A 86 -14.57 7.57 -34.07
C GLY A 86 -14.31 7.87 -32.57
N ALA A 87 -13.48 8.87 -32.27
CA ALA A 87 -13.27 9.27 -30.89
C ALA A 87 -14.51 9.96 -30.28
N THR A 88 -14.80 9.62 -29.02
CA THR A 88 -15.70 10.41 -28.18
C THR A 88 -14.95 11.64 -27.71
N VAL A 89 -15.48 12.85 -28.02
CA VAL A 89 -14.87 14.11 -27.57
C VAL A 89 -15.65 14.64 -26.37
N VAL A 90 -14.92 14.90 -25.27
CA VAL A 90 -15.48 15.45 -24.02
C VAL A 90 -14.93 16.86 -23.81
N ASP A 91 -15.81 17.83 -23.60
CA ASP A 91 -15.41 19.17 -23.21
C ASP A 91 -14.99 19.17 -21.72
N GLY A 92 -13.70 19.43 -21.49
CA GLY A 92 -13.07 19.54 -20.18
C GLY A 92 -12.93 20.99 -19.67
N SER A 93 -13.53 21.96 -20.36
CA SER A 93 -13.43 23.39 -19.98
C SER A 93 -13.89 23.59 -18.53
N GLY A 94 -13.05 24.22 -17.70
CA GLY A 94 -13.31 24.43 -16.27
C GLY A 94 -13.26 23.17 -15.40
N ARG A 95 -12.89 22.02 -15.96
CA ARG A 95 -12.76 20.74 -15.25
C ARG A 95 -11.29 20.35 -15.03
N TRP A 96 -11.11 19.44 -14.09
CA TRP A 96 -9.81 18.88 -13.76
C TRP A 96 -9.73 17.42 -14.20
N VAL A 97 -8.59 17.04 -14.76
CA VAL A 97 -8.25 15.64 -15.05
C VAL A 97 -7.04 15.28 -14.21
N THR A 98 -7.16 14.22 -13.43
CA THR A 98 -6.11 13.73 -12.53
C THR A 98 -5.87 12.25 -12.80
N PRO A 99 -4.73 11.66 -12.40
CA PRO A 99 -4.62 10.23 -12.23
C PRO A 99 -5.73 9.72 -11.31
N GLY A 100 -6.17 8.47 -11.50
CA GLY A 100 -7.09 7.84 -10.57
C GLY A 100 -6.46 7.74 -9.18
N LEU A 101 -7.26 7.97 -8.15
CA LEU A 101 -6.81 7.88 -6.77
C LEU A 101 -6.57 6.43 -6.40
N ILE A 102 -5.56 6.20 -5.55
CA ILE A 102 -5.22 4.91 -4.98
C ILE A 102 -5.41 5.02 -3.47
N ASP A 103 -6.32 4.22 -2.92
CA ASP A 103 -6.47 4.10 -1.46
C ASP A 103 -5.63 2.94 -0.95
N VAL A 104 -4.69 3.22 -0.08
CA VAL A 104 -3.76 2.20 0.46
C VAL A 104 -4.29 1.52 1.74
N HIS A 105 -5.52 1.83 2.17
CA HIS A 105 -6.16 1.18 3.31
C HIS A 105 -7.68 1.19 3.15
N SER A 106 -8.20 0.10 2.66
CA SER A 106 -9.63 -0.13 2.55
C SER A 106 -10.03 -1.48 3.16
N HIS A 107 -11.29 -1.57 3.51
CA HIS A 107 -11.95 -2.81 3.94
C HIS A 107 -13.16 -3.14 3.06
N LEU A 108 -13.34 -2.45 1.93
CA LEU A 108 -14.44 -2.71 1.01
C LEU A 108 -14.43 -4.17 0.56
N GLY A 109 -15.59 -4.74 0.48
CA GLY A 109 -15.82 -6.13 0.13
C GLY A 109 -15.66 -7.12 1.30
N VAL A 110 -14.79 -6.84 2.31
CA VAL A 110 -14.66 -7.67 3.54
C VAL A 110 -15.41 -7.08 4.73
N TYR A 111 -15.69 -5.79 4.73
CA TYR A 111 -16.64 -5.07 5.57
C TYR A 111 -17.55 -4.23 4.68
N PRO A 112 -18.48 -4.83 3.95
CA PRO A 112 -19.33 -4.10 3.03
C PRO A 112 -20.31 -3.18 3.74
N ALA A 113 -20.78 -2.18 3.03
CA ALA A 113 -21.79 -1.23 3.48
C ALA A 113 -23.15 -1.58 2.83
N PRO A 114 -24.26 -1.68 3.61
CA PRO A 114 -24.32 -1.57 5.07
C PRO A 114 -23.68 -2.76 5.78
N GLY A 115 -23.14 -2.53 6.99
CA GLY A 115 -22.56 -3.58 7.81
C GLY A 115 -23.63 -4.55 8.35
N LEU A 116 -23.62 -5.76 7.84
CA LEU A 116 -24.47 -6.88 8.31
C LEU A 116 -23.56 -7.99 8.84
N ASP A 117 -23.96 -8.67 9.91
CA ASP A 117 -23.16 -9.74 10.53
C ASP A 117 -22.77 -10.83 9.53
N ALA A 118 -23.66 -11.15 8.58
CA ALA A 118 -23.41 -12.14 7.53
C ALA A 118 -22.27 -11.74 6.55
N HIS A 119 -21.84 -10.49 6.57
CA HIS A 119 -20.82 -9.94 5.67
C HIS A 119 -19.60 -9.40 6.43
N GLN A 120 -19.41 -9.81 7.68
CA GLN A 120 -18.29 -9.35 8.53
C GLN A 120 -17.08 -10.27 8.39
N ASP A 121 -16.44 -10.25 7.21
CA ASP A 121 -15.34 -11.15 6.83
C ASP A 121 -13.94 -10.55 6.97
N GLY A 122 -13.84 -9.36 7.57
CA GLY A 122 -12.59 -8.63 7.63
C GLY A 122 -11.57 -9.10 8.70
N ASN A 123 -11.97 -9.92 9.69
CA ASN A 123 -11.04 -10.46 10.69
C ASN A 123 -11.36 -11.93 11.03
N GLU A 124 -10.37 -12.80 10.88
CA GLU A 124 -10.40 -14.16 11.41
C GLU A 124 -9.93 -14.15 12.87
N MET A 125 -10.85 -13.91 13.81
CA MET A 125 -10.51 -13.69 15.23
C MET A 125 -10.38 -14.97 16.05
N THR A 126 -10.16 -16.13 15.44
CA THR A 126 -10.02 -17.41 16.16
C THR A 126 -8.64 -17.58 16.81
N ASN A 127 -7.62 -16.88 16.29
CA ASN A 127 -6.26 -16.89 16.81
C ASN A 127 -5.61 -15.50 16.59
N PRO A 128 -4.73 -15.02 17.49
CA PRO A 128 -4.04 -13.74 17.29
C PRO A 128 -3.09 -13.73 16.08
N ILE A 129 -2.64 -14.89 15.59
CA ILE A 129 -1.78 -15.03 14.42
C ILE A 129 -2.51 -15.85 13.37
N THR A 130 -3.05 -15.18 12.36
CA THR A 130 -3.82 -15.78 11.25
C THR A 130 -3.26 -15.39 9.88
N SER A 131 -1.93 -15.37 9.77
CA SER A 131 -1.22 -14.99 8.54
C SER A 131 -1.52 -15.87 7.32
N GLN A 132 -2.17 -17.01 7.51
CA GLN A 132 -2.63 -17.92 6.45
C GLN A 132 -3.90 -17.47 5.73
N VAL A 133 -4.70 -16.57 6.33
CA VAL A 133 -5.94 -16.11 5.67
C VAL A 133 -5.64 -14.99 4.68
N TRP A 134 -6.43 -14.91 3.62
CA TRP A 134 -6.24 -13.93 2.54
C TRP A 134 -7.53 -13.14 2.37
N ALA A 135 -7.45 -11.81 2.47
CA ALA A 135 -8.61 -10.93 2.34
C ALA A 135 -9.37 -11.14 1.02
N GLU A 136 -8.67 -11.50 -0.06
CA GLU A 136 -9.30 -11.73 -1.37
C GLU A 136 -10.39 -12.79 -1.35
N HIS A 137 -10.31 -13.79 -0.45
CA HIS A 137 -11.33 -14.83 -0.34
C HIS A 137 -12.60 -14.36 0.36
N GLY A 138 -12.57 -13.24 1.07
CA GLY A 138 -13.72 -12.59 1.69
C GLY A 138 -14.29 -11.41 0.89
N ILE A 139 -13.72 -11.09 -0.28
CA ILE A 139 -14.21 -9.98 -1.10
C ILE A 139 -15.59 -10.29 -1.67
N TRP A 140 -16.56 -9.45 -1.35
CA TRP A 140 -17.85 -9.40 -2.03
C TRP A 140 -17.84 -8.33 -3.12
N PRO A 141 -17.76 -8.70 -4.41
CA PRO A 141 -17.59 -7.73 -5.50
C PRO A 141 -18.76 -6.77 -5.69
N GLN A 142 -19.94 -7.12 -5.20
CA GLN A 142 -21.16 -6.31 -5.29
C GLN A 142 -21.35 -5.35 -4.12
N ASP A 143 -20.37 -5.21 -3.23
CA ASP A 143 -20.40 -4.20 -2.17
C ASP A 143 -20.65 -2.80 -2.78
N PRO A 144 -21.76 -2.12 -2.39
CA PRO A 144 -22.06 -0.77 -2.91
C PRO A 144 -20.96 0.26 -2.64
N GLY A 145 -20.09 0.00 -1.65
CA GLY A 145 -18.95 0.83 -1.34
C GLY A 145 -17.98 1.01 -2.52
N PHE A 146 -17.83 0.02 -3.38
CA PHE A 146 -16.98 0.13 -4.58
C PHE A 146 -17.49 1.21 -5.55
N ALA A 147 -18.80 1.28 -5.77
CA ALA A 147 -19.40 2.28 -6.64
C ALA A 147 -19.24 3.71 -6.07
N THR A 148 -19.43 3.89 -4.76
CA THR A 148 -19.25 5.19 -4.10
C THR A 148 -17.78 5.62 -4.08
N ALA A 149 -16.86 4.71 -3.87
CA ALA A 149 -15.42 4.95 -3.97
C ALA A 149 -15.01 5.38 -5.39
N LEU A 150 -15.55 4.71 -6.42
CA LEU A 150 -15.29 5.06 -7.82
C LEU A 150 -15.86 6.45 -8.16
N ALA A 151 -17.04 6.80 -7.67
CA ALA A 151 -17.62 8.14 -7.81
C ALA A 151 -16.75 9.22 -7.15
N GLY A 152 -16.00 8.89 -6.10
CA GLY A 152 -14.97 9.73 -5.49
C GLY A 152 -13.63 9.76 -6.20
N GLY A 153 -13.48 9.01 -7.31
CA GLY A 153 -12.27 8.96 -8.12
C GLY A 153 -11.25 7.89 -7.68
N VAL A 154 -11.60 6.99 -6.75
CA VAL A 154 -10.73 5.90 -6.32
C VAL A 154 -10.82 4.75 -7.32
N THR A 155 -9.77 4.56 -8.10
CA THR A 155 -9.68 3.57 -9.18
C THR A 155 -8.95 2.30 -8.82
N SER A 156 -8.17 2.34 -7.74
CA SER A 156 -7.47 1.17 -7.19
C SER A 156 -7.42 1.28 -5.67
N LEU A 157 -7.44 0.15 -4.99
CA LEU A 157 -7.41 0.13 -3.53
C LEU A 157 -6.71 -1.12 -3.00
N LEU A 158 -6.02 -0.97 -1.86
CA LEU A 158 -5.47 -2.08 -1.10
C LEU A 158 -6.51 -2.48 -0.04
N VAL A 159 -7.10 -3.66 -0.20
CA VAL A 159 -7.97 -4.24 0.81
C VAL A 159 -7.14 -5.06 1.78
N LEU A 160 -7.19 -4.66 3.03
CA LEU A 160 -6.48 -5.30 4.14
C LEU A 160 -7.47 -6.02 5.06
N PRO A 161 -7.05 -7.10 5.75
CA PRO A 161 -7.76 -7.53 6.96
C PRO A 161 -7.86 -6.41 7.98
N GLY A 162 -8.87 -6.45 8.85
CA GLY A 162 -8.98 -5.52 9.96
C GLY A 162 -7.86 -5.68 10.99
N SER A 163 -7.92 -4.91 12.07
CA SER A 163 -6.84 -4.80 13.07
C SER A 163 -7.12 -5.54 14.38
N ALA A 164 -8.02 -6.52 14.37
CA ALA A 164 -8.33 -7.32 15.57
C ALA A 164 -7.19 -8.27 15.97
N ASN A 165 -6.45 -8.78 15.01
CA ASN A 165 -5.37 -9.76 15.21
C ASN A 165 -4.01 -9.08 15.33
N LEU A 166 -3.06 -9.71 16.03
CA LEU A 166 -1.65 -9.29 15.95
C LEU A 166 -1.14 -9.36 14.51
N ILE A 167 -1.41 -10.50 13.84
CA ILE A 167 -1.11 -10.68 12.41
C ILE A 167 -2.38 -11.23 11.76
N GLY A 168 -3.05 -10.40 10.97
CA GLY A 168 -4.40 -10.63 10.48
C GLY A 168 -4.51 -11.35 9.13
N GLY A 169 -3.40 -11.53 8.41
CA GLY A 169 -3.39 -12.21 7.12
C GLY A 169 -3.01 -11.32 5.94
N ARG A 170 -3.15 -11.86 4.72
CA ARG A 170 -2.74 -11.18 3.49
C ARG A 170 -3.81 -10.21 3.00
N GLY A 171 -3.37 -9.02 2.59
CA GLY A 171 -4.18 -8.06 1.84
C GLY A 171 -4.02 -8.23 0.34
N VAL A 172 -4.91 -7.64 -0.43
CA VAL A 172 -4.94 -7.70 -1.90
C VAL A 172 -5.16 -6.32 -2.50
N VAL A 173 -4.47 -6.02 -3.60
CA VAL A 173 -4.72 -4.81 -4.39
C VAL A 173 -5.78 -5.11 -5.44
N LEU A 174 -6.81 -4.28 -5.48
CA LEU A 174 -7.91 -4.37 -6.43
C LEU A 174 -7.93 -3.16 -7.37
N LYS A 175 -8.33 -3.39 -8.60
CA LYS A 175 -8.88 -2.36 -9.48
C LYS A 175 -10.35 -2.16 -9.11
N ASN A 176 -10.77 -0.93 -8.99
CA ASN A 176 -12.16 -0.62 -8.66
C ASN A 176 -13.01 -0.66 -9.94
N VAL A 177 -13.37 -1.86 -10.35
CA VAL A 177 -14.16 -2.15 -11.55
C VAL A 177 -15.35 -3.02 -11.19
N ALA A 178 -16.46 -2.89 -11.92
CA ALA A 178 -17.58 -3.80 -11.77
C ALA A 178 -17.18 -5.22 -12.18
N ALA A 179 -17.47 -6.19 -11.32
CA ALA A 179 -17.03 -7.57 -11.49
C ALA A 179 -17.98 -8.56 -10.81
N GLU A 180 -17.93 -9.81 -11.23
CA GLU A 180 -18.68 -10.92 -10.62
C GLU A 180 -17.84 -11.69 -9.60
N THR A 181 -16.50 -11.65 -9.78
CA THR A 181 -15.54 -12.34 -8.91
C THR A 181 -14.38 -11.42 -8.53
N TYR A 182 -13.74 -11.65 -7.39
CA TYR A 182 -12.59 -10.86 -6.96
C TYR A 182 -11.39 -10.99 -7.92
N GLN A 183 -11.22 -12.12 -8.62
CA GLN A 183 -10.13 -12.29 -9.58
C GLN A 183 -10.24 -11.29 -10.74
N GLN A 184 -11.46 -10.93 -11.15
CA GLN A 184 -11.69 -9.91 -12.17
C GLN A 184 -11.33 -8.50 -11.67
N MET A 185 -11.35 -8.27 -10.36
CA MET A 185 -10.92 -7.01 -9.73
C MET A 185 -9.44 -7.01 -9.36
N LYS A 186 -8.83 -8.19 -9.13
CA LYS A 186 -7.46 -8.31 -8.66
C LYS A 186 -6.48 -7.59 -9.59
N PHE A 187 -5.64 -6.70 -9.03
CA PHE A 187 -4.71 -5.91 -9.84
C PHE A 187 -3.59 -6.81 -10.36
N PRO A 188 -3.39 -6.93 -11.69
CA PRO A 188 -2.38 -7.82 -12.26
C PRO A 188 -0.97 -7.48 -11.78
N GLY A 189 -0.26 -8.47 -11.23
CA GLY A 189 1.14 -8.32 -10.81
C GLY A 189 1.37 -7.47 -9.56
N ALA A 190 0.32 -7.02 -8.87
CA ALA A 190 0.48 -6.30 -7.61
C ALA A 190 1.07 -7.20 -6.52
N PRO A 191 1.96 -6.67 -5.65
CA PRO A 191 2.51 -7.45 -4.55
C PRO A 191 1.45 -7.72 -3.49
N TRP A 192 1.62 -8.81 -2.75
CA TRP A 192 0.85 -9.11 -1.55
C TRP A 192 1.18 -8.12 -0.41
N ALA A 193 0.19 -7.88 0.44
CA ALA A 193 0.38 -7.20 1.72
C ALA A 193 0.22 -8.20 2.88
N LEU A 194 0.90 -7.96 4.01
CA LEU A 194 0.65 -8.64 5.27
C LEU A 194 0.15 -7.61 6.29
N LYS A 195 -1.06 -7.80 6.82
CA LYS A 195 -1.61 -6.93 7.85
C LYS A 195 -1.13 -7.35 9.22
N ILE A 196 -0.53 -6.42 9.93
CA ILE A 196 -0.17 -6.50 11.35
C ILE A 196 -0.91 -5.40 12.10
N ALA A 197 -1.20 -5.59 13.38
CA ALA A 197 -1.76 -4.54 14.22
C ALA A 197 -1.05 -4.48 15.57
N CYS A 198 -0.64 -3.28 15.98
CA CYS A 198 -0.18 -2.96 17.34
C CYS A 198 -1.33 -2.36 18.17
N GLY A 199 -1.03 -1.97 19.40
CA GLY A 199 -1.92 -1.18 20.22
C GLY A 199 -3.03 -1.95 20.94
N GLU A 200 -4.11 -1.22 21.15
CA GLU A 200 -5.20 -1.71 22.00
C GLU A 200 -6.08 -2.76 21.33
N ASN A 201 -6.16 -2.78 19.98
CA ASN A 201 -7.12 -3.64 19.30
C ASN A 201 -6.85 -5.13 19.56
N PRO A 202 -5.65 -5.70 19.29
CA PRO A 202 -5.38 -7.11 19.58
C PRO A 202 -5.54 -7.43 21.07
N LYS A 203 -4.95 -6.61 21.96
CA LYS A 203 -5.01 -6.86 23.41
C LYS A 203 -6.44 -6.83 23.96
N ARG A 204 -7.31 -5.97 23.39
CA ARG A 204 -8.73 -5.91 23.78
C ARG A 204 -9.48 -7.15 23.31
N VAL A 205 -9.33 -7.51 22.04
CA VAL A 205 -10.05 -8.64 21.43
C VAL A 205 -9.71 -9.96 22.15
N TYR A 206 -8.43 -10.25 22.33
CA TYR A 206 -7.99 -11.52 22.94
C TYR A 206 -8.01 -11.46 24.45
N GLY A 207 -7.69 -10.32 25.06
CA GLY A 207 -7.78 -10.13 26.51
C GLY A 207 -9.20 -10.30 27.06
N GLN A 208 -10.23 -9.81 26.36
CA GLN A 208 -11.63 -10.04 26.73
C GLN A 208 -12.04 -11.53 26.66
N ARG A 209 -11.32 -12.33 25.88
CA ARG A 209 -11.53 -13.78 25.77
C ARG A 209 -10.68 -14.57 26.77
N GLY A 210 -9.91 -13.90 27.64
CA GLY A 210 -9.01 -14.55 28.60
C GLY A 210 -7.78 -15.20 27.97
N THR A 211 -7.38 -14.77 26.75
CA THR A 211 -6.23 -15.32 26.01
C THR A 211 -5.20 -14.24 25.69
N ALA A 212 -3.98 -14.64 25.35
CA ALA A 212 -2.94 -13.72 24.92
C ALA A 212 -3.23 -13.18 23.50
N PRO A 213 -2.87 -11.89 23.22
CA PRO A 213 -2.29 -10.93 24.14
C PRO A 213 -3.35 -10.17 24.96
N MET A 214 -2.97 -9.78 26.20
CA MET A 214 -3.76 -8.87 27.06
C MET A 214 -3.06 -7.53 27.30
N THR A 215 -1.79 -7.44 26.96
CA THR A 215 -0.94 -6.27 27.21
C THR A 215 -0.08 -5.97 25.97
N ARG A 216 0.48 -4.75 25.89
CA ARG A 216 1.47 -4.40 24.85
C ARG A 216 2.74 -5.27 24.94
N MET A 217 3.15 -5.68 26.16
CA MET A 217 4.22 -6.67 26.34
C MET A 217 3.87 -8.01 25.68
N GLY A 218 2.60 -8.44 25.81
CA GLY A 218 2.08 -9.64 25.16
C GLY A 218 2.00 -9.49 23.63
N ASN A 219 1.68 -8.30 23.11
CA ASN A 219 1.74 -8.02 21.67
C ASN A 219 3.16 -8.28 21.14
N VAL A 220 4.18 -7.66 21.76
CA VAL A 220 5.58 -7.80 21.32
C VAL A 220 6.07 -9.25 21.41
N ALA A 221 5.76 -9.95 22.50
CA ALA A 221 6.08 -11.38 22.64
C ALA A 221 5.43 -12.22 21.55
N GLY A 222 4.17 -11.91 21.20
CA GLY A 222 3.43 -12.61 20.13
C GLY A 222 4.07 -12.42 18.75
N TYR A 223 4.47 -11.20 18.39
CA TYR A 223 5.17 -10.95 17.12
C TYR A 223 6.50 -11.70 17.08
N ARG A 224 7.32 -11.58 18.14
CA ARG A 224 8.62 -12.24 18.18
C ARG A 224 8.50 -13.74 18.02
N ASN A 225 7.59 -14.40 18.75
CA ASN A 225 7.36 -15.83 18.59
C ASN A 225 6.98 -16.20 17.16
N ALA A 226 6.05 -15.45 16.53
CA ALA A 226 5.63 -15.72 15.17
C ALA A 226 6.77 -15.58 14.14
N PHE A 227 7.63 -14.56 14.28
CA PHE A 227 8.77 -14.38 13.39
C PHE A 227 9.94 -15.31 13.69
N ILE A 228 10.12 -15.78 14.94
CA ILE A 228 11.06 -16.86 15.28
C ILE A 228 10.64 -18.14 14.53
N ASP A 229 9.37 -18.55 14.66
CA ASP A 229 8.83 -19.73 13.97
C ASP A 229 9.03 -19.62 12.45
N ALA A 230 8.78 -18.43 11.88
CA ALA A 230 8.92 -18.18 10.44
C ALA A 230 10.38 -18.25 9.98
N ARG A 231 11.31 -17.73 10.75
CA ARG A 231 12.76 -17.79 10.47
C ARG A 231 13.26 -19.22 10.49
N GLU A 232 12.88 -20.01 11.52
CA GLU A 232 13.21 -21.43 11.56
C GLU A 232 12.61 -22.21 10.37
N TYR A 233 11.37 -21.88 10.00
CA TYR A 233 10.74 -22.48 8.84
C TYR A 233 11.52 -22.17 7.55
N LEU A 234 11.94 -20.91 7.37
CA LEU A 234 12.72 -20.47 6.22
C LEU A 234 14.08 -21.18 6.13
N GLU A 235 14.77 -21.30 7.27
CA GLU A 235 16.03 -22.04 7.35
C GLU A 235 15.88 -23.52 6.97
N LYS A 236 14.85 -24.18 7.49
CA LYS A 236 14.55 -25.58 7.20
C LYS A 236 14.16 -25.82 5.74
N ARG A 237 13.49 -24.84 5.08
CA ARG A 237 13.13 -24.96 3.63
C ARG A 237 14.35 -25.07 2.73
N GLY A 238 15.48 -24.45 3.09
CA GLY A 238 16.74 -24.56 2.34
C GLY A 238 17.52 -25.84 2.62
N GLY A 239 17.05 -26.72 3.53
CA GLY A 239 17.73 -27.93 3.94
C GLY A 239 17.46 -29.12 3.03
N LYS A 240 18.09 -30.28 3.40
CA LYS A 240 17.93 -31.54 2.67
C LYS A 240 16.52 -32.14 2.80
N GLU A 241 15.87 -31.90 3.90
CA GLU A 241 14.51 -32.37 4.21
C GLU A 241 13.62 -31.16 4.51
N PRO A 242 13.04 -30.52 3.49
CA PRO A 242 12.19 -29.35 3.69
C PRO A 242 10.93 -29.72 4.52
N PRO A 243 10.45 -28.83 5.37
CA PRO A 243 9.24 -29.06 6.15
C PRO A 243 8.02 -29.16 5.26
N LYS A 244 6.93 -29.72 5.80
CA LYS A 244 5.62 -29.64 5.14
C LYS A 244 5.24 -28.17 4.95
N GLN A 245 4.47 -27.91 3.89
CA GLN A 245 3.90 -26.60 3.65
C GLN A 245 3.05 -26.15 4.84
N ASP A 246 3.32 -24.94 5.32
CA ASP A 246 2.55 -24.26 6.38
C ASP A 246 2.23 -22.84 5.86
N LEU A 247 0.97 -22.62 5.48
CA LEU A 247 0.53 -21.36 4.89
C LEU A 247 0.72 -20.15 5.84
N ARG A 248 0.64 -20.40 7.17
CA ARG A 248 0.87 -19.38 8.18
C ARG A 248 2.34 -18.94 8.17
N LEU A 249 3.25 -19.90 8.19
CA LEU A 249 4.69 -19.64 8.20
C LEU A 249 5.21 -19.14 6.84
N GLU A 250 4.62 -19.60 5.73
CA GLU A 250 4.95 -19.07 4.40
C GLU A 250 4.68 -17.57 4.27
N SER A 251 3.54 -17.09 4.77
CA SER A 251 3.22 -15.66 4.72
C SER A 251 4.21 -14.82 5.53
N LEU A 252 4.61 -15.31 6.71
CA LEU A 252 5.58 -14.63 7.56
C LEU A 252 7.01 -14.70 6.98
N ALA A 253 7.42 -15.86 6.48
CA ALA A 253 8.71 -16.04 5.82
C ALA A 253 8.83 -15.17 4.56
N ALA A 254 7.74 -15.05 3.78
CA ALA A 254 7.68 -14.17 2.61
C ALA A 254 7.75 -12.67 2.99
N ALA A 255 7.30 -12.29 4.18
CA ALA A 255 7.52 -10.94 4.71
C ALA A 255 9.02 -10.72 5.04
N ILE A 256 9.71 -11.71 5.65
CA ILE A 256 11.15 -11.65 5.93
C ILE A 256 11.96 -11.54 4.63
N THR A 257 11.58 -12.27 3.57
CA THR A 257 12.28 -12.21 2.27
C THR A 257 11.90 -10.98 1.42
N GLY A 258 10.89 -10.21 1.82
CA GLY A 258 10.41 -9.02 1.12
C GLY A 258 9.45 -9.29 -0.05
N GLU A 259 9.03 -10.54 -0.24
CA GLU A 259 8.03 -10.93 -1.25
C GLU A 259 6.64 -10.38 -0.91
N ILE A 260 6.33 -10.24 0.39
CA ILE A 260 5.10 -9.62 0.89
C ILE A 260 5.45 -8.29 1.55
N LYS A 261 4.66 -7.25 1.30
CA LYS A 261 4.82 -5.92 1.90
C LYS A 261 4.11 -5.87 3.25
N VAL A 262 4.83 -5.48 4.31
CA VAL A 262 4.27 -5.43 5.66
C VAL A 262 3.58 -4.09 5.91
N HIS A 263 2.30 -4.13 6.27
CA HIS A 263 1.44 -2.99 6.59
C HIS A 263 0.97 -3.10 8.03
N ILE A 264 1.25 -2.09 8.84
CA ILE A 264 1.04 -2.14 10.29
C ILE A 264 0.05 -1.06 10.74
N HIS A 265 -1.11 -1.47 11.25
CA HIS A 265 -1.98 -0.60 12.03
C HIS A 265 -1.29 -0.20 13.33
N CYS A 266 -1.01 1.06 13.56
CA CYS A 266 -0.37 1.57 14.77
C CYS A 266 -0.63 3.06 14.93
N TYR A 267 -0.98 3.51 16.13
CA TYR A 267 -1.24 4.93 16.40
C TYR A 267 -0.06 5.64 17.07
N ARG A 268 0.52 5.03 18.10
CA ARG A 268 1.48 5.63 19.00
C ARG A 268 2.90 5.52 18.48
N SER A 269 3.66 6.57 18.70
CA SER A 269 5.07 6.66 18.27
C SER A 269 5.98 5.63 18.95
N ASP A 270 5.78 5.34 20.24
CA ASP A 270 6.55 4.35 20.98
C ASP A 270 6.31 2.93 20.44
N GLU A 271 5.09 2.58 20.06
CA GLU A 271 4.78 1.28 19.49
C GLU A 271 5.28 1.16 18.04
N MET A 272 5.16 2.21 17.22
CA MET A 272 5.76 2.24 15.88
C MET A 272 7.28 2.09 15.94
N ALA A 273 7.94 2.72 16.92
CA ALA A 273 9.38 2.56 17.14
C ALA A 273 9.76 1.11 17.45
N ILE A 274 9.02 0.43 18.35
CA ILE A 274 9.20 -0.99 18.64
C ILE A 274 9.01 -1.87 17.40
N MET A 275 8.04 -1.55 16.54
CA MET A 275 7.82 -2.31 15.30
C MET A 275 8.96 -2.13 14.29
N LEU A 276 9.61 -0.97 14.26
CA LEU A 276 10.84 -0.78 13.48
C LEU A 276 12.02 -1.57 14.05
N ASP A 277 12.16 -1.64 15.39
CA ASP A 277 13.17 -2.50 16.02
C ASP A 277 12.95 -3.99 15.70
N LEU A 278 11.69 -4.44 15.72
CA LEU A 278 11.33 -5.80 15.30
C LEU A 278 11.62 -6.06 13.82
N ALA A 279 11.38 -5.10 12.97
CA ALA A 279 11.70 -5.19 11.55
C ALA A 279 13.20 -5.38 11.32
N GLU A 280 14.04 -4.66 12.07
CA GLU A 280 15.49 -4.83 12.06
C GLU A 280 15.91 -6.21 12.64
N GLU A 281 15.37 -6.63 13.80
CA GLU A 281 15.66 -7.93 14.44
C GLU A 281 15.41 -9.13 13.52
N PHE A 282 14.33 -9.09 12.73
CA PHE A 282 13.89 -10.21 11.90
C PHE A 282 14.18 -10.04 10.41
N GLY A 283 14.61 -8.87 9.97
CA GLY A 283 15.00 -8.59 8.60
C GLY A 283 13.83 -8.38 7.64
N PHE A 284 12.65 -8.01 8.11
CA PHE A 284 11.55 -7.58 7.26
C PHE A 284 11.50 -6.06 7.12
N HIS A 285 10.80 -5.56 6.10
CA HIS A 285 10.61 -4.13 5.87
C HIS A 285 9.16 -3.72 6.12
N VAL A 286 8.96 -2.69 6.95
CA VAL A 286 7.64 -2.08 7.15
C VAL A 286 7.35 -1.14 5.98
N ALA A 287 6.43 -1.52 5.10
CA ALA A 287 6.06 -0.70 3.95
C ALA A 287 5.31 0.57 4.39
N ALA A 288 4.37 0.43 5.32
CA ALA A 288 3.67 1.59 5.88
C ALA A 288 3.13 1.30 7.29
N PHE A 289 3.17 2.34 8.14
CA PHE A 289 2.30 2.44 9.30
C PHE A 289 0.98 3.09 8.90
N HIS A 290 -0.12 2.49 9.32
CA HIS A 290 -1.46 2.99 9.05
C HIS A 290 -2.04 3.70 10.27
N HIS A 291 -2.76 4.78 10.00
CA HIS A 291 -3.34 5.71 10.97
C HIS A 291 -2.29 6.60 11.63
N GLY A 292 -1.24 6.05 12.19
CA GLY A 292 -0.03 6.72 12.69
C GLY A 292 -0.26 8.13 13.25
N THR A 293 -1.23 8.31 14.17
CA THR A 293 -1.60 9.65 14.66
C THR A 293 -0.44 10.39 15.32
N GLU A 294 0.54 9.65 15.84
CA GLU A 294 1.77 10.18 16.42
C GLU A 294 3.01 10.01 15.53
N ALA A 295 2.84 9.71 14.23
CA ALA A 295 3.97 9.49 13.32
C ALA A 295 4.92 10.70 13.23
N TYR A 296 4.39 11.92 13.40
CA TYR A 296 5.18 13.16 13.42
C TYR A 296 6.32 13.13 14.47
N LYS A 297 6.15 12.39 15.58
CA LYS A 297 7.16 12.30 16.65
C LYS A 297 8.39 11.47 16.27
N ILE A 298 8.25 10.55 15.30
CA ILE A 298 9.32 9.64 14.84
C ILE A 298 9.52 9.70 13.32
N ALA A 299 9.10 10.79 12.70
CA ALA A 299 9.07 10.93 11.25
C ALA A 299 10.46 10.73 10.60
N ASP A 300 11.53 11.26 11.20
CA ASP A 300 12.90 11.05 10.68
C ASP A 300 13.32 9.59 10.74
N ARG A 301 12.98 8.88 11.81
CA ARG A 301 13.26 7.44 11.93
C ARG A 301 12.48 6.61 10.89
N MET A 302 11.24 6.99 10.61
CA MET A 302 10.46 6.37 9.54
C MET A 302 11.10 6.60 8.18
N ALA A 303 11.55 7.83 7.91
CA ALA A 303 12.23 8.19 6.67
C ALA A 303 13.57 7.44 6.51
N GLU A 304 14.35 7.29 7.58
CA GLU A 304 15.59 6.48 7.60
C GLU A 304 15.32 5.01 7.28
N ALA A 305 14.24 4.45 7.82
CA ALA A 305 13.82 3.08 7.57
C ALA A 305 13.15 2.88 6.18
N GLY A 306 12.90 3.95 5.42
CA GLY A 306 12.16 3.90 4.17
C GLY A 306 10.69 3.50 4.35
N THR A 307 10.12 3.76 5.52
CA THR A 307 8.74 3.40 5.88
C THR A 307 7.80 4.57 5.63
N CYS A 308 6.70 4.33 4.91
CA CYS A 308 5.66 5.33 4.69
C CYS A 308 4.72 5.48 5.90
N GLY A 309 4.10 6.65 6.04
CA GLY A 309 2.93 6.87 6.87
C GLY A 309 1.67 6.92 6.01
N ALA A 310 0.77 5.95 6.13
CA ALA A 310 -0.58 6.03 5.59
C ALA A 310 -1.47 6.66 6.67
N LEU A 311 -1.79 7.96 6.51
CA LEU A 311 -2.23 8.83 7.59
C LEU A 311 -3.59 9.46 7.31
N TRP A 312 -4.31 9.87 8.35
CA TRP A 312 -5.51 10.69 8.27
C TRP A 312 -5.17 12.17 8.38
N ALA A 313 -5.92 13.00 7.68
CA ALA A 313 -5.74 14.45 7.75
C ALA A 313 -6.26 15.04 9.08
N ASP A 314 -7.40 14.54 9.58
CA ASP A 314 -8.04 15.07 10.79
C ASP A 314 -8.89 14.04 11.57
N TRP A 315 -8.64 12.74 11.40
CA TRP A 315 -9.35 11.67 12.08
C TRP A 315 -8.58 11.19 13.32
N TRP A 316 -8.96 11.66 14.50
CA TRP A 316 -8.39 11.28 15.79
C TRP A 316 -9.33 11.58 16.95
N GLY A 317 -8.91 11.27 18.19
CA GLY A 317 -9.64 11.58 19.41
C GLY A 317 -10.81 10.64 19.72
N PHE A 318 -11.10 9.66 18.87
CA PHE A 318 -12.20 8.70 19.08
C PHE A 318 -11.83 7.56 20.04
N LYS A 319 -10.55 7.45 20.42
CA LYS A 319 -10.04 6.53 21.45
C LYS A 319 -8.72 7.04 22.03
N ALA A 320 -8.35 6.54 23.24
CA ALA A 320 -7.21 7.06 23.99
C ALA A 320 -5.87 6.96 23.26
N GLU A 321 -5.59 5.88 22.55
CA GLU A 321 -4.33 5.74 21.80
C GLU A 321 -4.27 6.54 20.49
N ALA A 322 -5.38 7.10 20.05
CA ALA A 322 -5.46 7.98 18.89
C ALA A 322 -5.74 9.45 19.30
N TYR A 323 -5.35 9.85 20.52
CA TYR A 323 -5.68 11.16 21.08
C TYR A 323 -4.66 12.23 20.70
N ASP A 324 -3.36 11.91 20.74
CA ASP A 324 -2.27 12.89 20.57
C ASP A 324 -1.87 13.02 19.11
N ALA A 325 -2.77 13.59 18.32
CA ALA A 325 -2.56 13.88 16.91
C ALA A 325 -2.50 15.38 16.66
N ILE A 326 -1.87 15.78 15.56
CA ILE A 326 -1.80 17.15 15.09
C ILE A 326 -2.11 17.21 13.58
N GLN A 327 -2.63 18.33 13.11
CA GLN A 327 -3.00 18.49 11.69
C GLN A 327 -1.79 18.46 10.75
N GLU A 328 -0.63 18.88 11.26
CA GLU A 328 0.65 18.91 10.53
C GLU A 328 1.29 17.51 10.37
N ASN A 329 0.75 16.45 10.98
CA ASN A 329 1.33 15.12 11.01
C ASN A 329 1.77 14.66 9.62
N ILE A 330 0.88 14.72 8.60
CA ILE A 330 1.18 14.30 7.23
C ILE A 330 2.33 15.11 6.65
N LEU A 331 2.35 16.44 6.85
CA LEU A 331 3.38 17.32 6.30
C LEU A 331 4.75 17.08 6.94
N ILE A 332 4.77 16.81 8.26
CA ILE A 332 6.01 16.51 8.99
C ILE A 332 6.59 15.19 8.47
N VAL A 333 5.74 14.17 8.33
CA VAL A 333 6.18 12.86 7.80
C VAL A 333 6.65 12.97 6.34
N ASP A 334 5.95 13.74 5.50
CA ASP A 334 6.32 13.94 4.10
C ASP A 334 7.68 14.64 3.95
N ARG A 335 7.98 15.61 4.81
CA ARG A 335 9.21 16.41 4.77
C ARG A 335 10.37 15.81 5.56
N ALA A 336 10.16 14.75 6.31
CA ALA A 336 11.15 14.13 7.17
C ALA A 336 12.39 13.63 6.39
N GLY A 337 13.48 13.40 7.10
CA GLY A 337 14.71 12.88 6.52
C GLY A 337 15.28 13.75 5.39
N GLY A 338 15.06 15.07 5.42
CA GLY A 338 15.52 15.99 4.36
C GLY A 338 14.76 15.81 3.04
N GLY A 339 13.48 15.49 3.07
CA GLY A 339 12.62 15.26 1.90
C GLY A 339 12.63 13.81 1.40
N LYS A 340 13.09 12.88 2.22
CA LYS A 340 12.99 11.42 1.96
C LYS A 340 11.76 10.78 2.59
N GLY A 341 10.97 11.57 3.33
CA GLY A 341 9.74 11.12 3.95
C GLY A 341 8.72 10.63 2.93
N CYS A 342 7.81 9.79 3.39
CA CYS A 342 6.75 9.23 2.57
C CYS A 342 5.44 9.29 3.34
N ALA A 343 4.53 10.19 2.95
CA ALA A 343 3.21 10.28 3.53
C ALA A 343 2.13 10.04 2.48
N ILE A 344 1.12 9.27 2.85
CA ILE A 344 0.00 8.87 2.00
C ILE A 344 -1.28 9.16 2.76
N VAL A 345 -2.26 9.79 2.12
CA VAL A 345 -3.60 9.95 2.68
C VAL A 345 -4.42 8.69 2.40
N HIS A 346 -5.08 8.13 3.42
CA HIS A 346 -5.89 6.92 3.29
C HIS A 346 -7.28 7.08 3.90
N SER A 347 -8.19 6.16 3.59
CA SER A 347 -9.57 6.23 4.07
C SER A 347 -9.86 5.45 5.33
N ASP A 348 -9.67 4.14 5.35
CA ASP A 348 -10.10 3.19 6.41
C ASP A 348 -11.62 3.17 6.67
N SER A 349 -12.41 3.83 5.86
CA SER A 349 -13.84 4.03 6.07
C SER A 349 -14.59 3.91 4.75
N PRO A 350 -15.71 3.14 4.72
CA PRO A 350 -16.54 3.03 3.52
C PRO A 350 -17.20 4.35 3.14
N GLU A 351 -17.45 5.25 4.11
CA GLU A 351 -17.99 6.60 3.85
C GLU A 351 -16.89 7.59 3.50
N GLY A 352 -15.69 7.44 4.12
CA GLY A 352 -14.55 8.34 3.92
C GLY A 352 -13.88 8.16 2.57
N ILE A 353 -13.86 6.95 2.00
CA ILE A 353 -13.13 6.62 0.78
C ILE A 353 -13.54 7.48 -0.42
N GLN A 354 -14.82 7.81 -0.55
CA GLN A 354 -15.32 8.70 -1.62
C GLN A 354 -14.85 10.15 -1.51
N ARG A 355 -14.22 10.54 -0.37
CA ARG A 355 -13.75 11.91 -0.08
C ARG A 355 -12.24 12.00 0.06
N LEU A 356 -11.51 11.00 -0.43
CA LEU A 356 -10.05 10.92 -0.27
C LEU A 356 -9.32 12.15 -0.82
N ASN A 357 -9.81 12.75 -1.92
CA ASN A 357 -9.30 14.00 -2.48
C ASN A 357 -9.52 15.20 -1.55
N GLN A 358 -10.61 15.21 -0.77
CA GLN A 358 -10.89 16.27 0.19
C GLN A 358 -9.98 16.15 1.41
N GLU A 359 -9.70 14.92 1.87
CA GLU A 359 -8.73 14.66 2.93
C GLU A 359 -7.34 15.19 2.52
N ALA A 360 -6.89 14.89 1.30
CA ALA A 360 -5.64 15.45 0.78
C ALA A 360 -5.68 16.99 0.68
N GLY A 361 -6.84 17.56 0.32
CA GLY A 361 -7.02 19.01 0.25
C GLY A 361 -6.86 19.72 1.60
N LYS A 362 -7.27 19.10 2.71
CA LYS A 362 -7.07 19.64 4.07
C LYS A 362 -5.59 19.80 4.41
N VAL A 363 -4.76 18.81 4.02
CA VAL A 363 -3.30 18.85 4.24
C VAL A 363 -2.67 20.05 3.54
N ILE A 364 -3.09 20.36 2.31
CA ILE A 364 -2.62 21.54 1.58
C ILE A 364 -3.00 22.83 2.31
N GLY A 365 -4.18 22.88 2.91
CA GLY A 365 -4.65 24.01 3.72
C GLY A 365 -3.78 24.29 4.95
N VAL A 366 -3.33 23.23 5.63
CA VAL A 366 -2.44 23.31 6.80
C VAL A 366 -1.01 23.70 6.40
N GLY A 367 -0.54 23.30 5.22
CA GLY A 367 0.83 23.52 4.74
C GLY A 367 1.11 24.92 4.19
N ARG A 368 0.11 25.81 4.16
CA ARG A 368 0.23 27.22 3.75
C ARG A 368 0.45 28.10 4.94
#